data_6ca80d7a74ac1f076757c806e2fc48ea
#
_entry.id   6ca80d7a74ac1f076757c806e2fc48ea
#
_cell.length_a   1.000
_cell.length_b   1.000
_cell.length_c   1.000
_cell.angle_alpha   90.00
_cell.angle_beta   90.00
_cell.angle_gamma   90.00
#
_symmetry.space_group_name_H-M   'P 1'
#
loop_
_entity.id
_entity.type
_entity.pdbx_description
1 polymer ?
#
loop_
_entity_poly.entity_id
_entity_poly.type
_entity_poly.pdbx_seq_one_letter_code
_entity_poly.pdbx_strand_id
1 'polypeptide(L)'
;RSSDLFNVNPMAGVIFWTHGDHIHIMDEIELPNADTEYMMSHVRDEYKVTLDGVEYSRVEDVYPDASGNSRSTTAPGGKSDFYYIRQAGCHVFAKGANPLIRDRENAVNGLLNHGRLTISPKCKKLKSYLLKYNHESKHKPDQKAMSHLIDATGYPVHYLFPVNRPATVLATVGH
;
A
#
# COMPACT_ATOMS: atom_id res chain seq x y z
N ARG A 1 -24.50 -24.72 8.28
CA ARG A 1 -24.32 -23.67 7.30
C ARG A 1 -23.39 -22.67 7.89
N SER A 2 -22.13 -22.80 7.56
CA SER A 2 -21.12 -21.78 7.80
C SER A 2 -21.53 -20.55 7.00
N SER A 3 -22.06 -19.56 7.66
CA SER A 3 -22.16 -18.23 7.10
C SER A 3 -20.77 -17.61 7.21
N ASP A 4 -19.96 -17.83 6.18
CA ASP A 4 -18.78 -17.01 5.92
C ASP A 4 -19.25 -15.62 5.48
N LEU A 5 -19.99 -15.01 6.39
CA LEU A 5 -20.45 -13.66 6.28
C LEU A 5 -19.32 -12.74 6.67
N PHE A 6 -18.72 -12.15 5.64
CA PHE A 6 -18.00 -10.89 5.72
C PHE A 6 -16.68 -10.95 6.46
N ASN A 7 -15.71 -11.53 5.80
CA ASN A 7 -14.33 -11.12 6.04
C ASN A 7 -14.19 -9.69 5.50
N VAL A 8 -14.75 -8.74 6.23
CA VAL A 8 -14.71 -7.32 5.90
C VAL A 8 -13.36 -6.81 6.34
N ASN A 9 -12.34 -7.15 5.57
CA ASN A 9 -11.05 -6.52 5.71
C ASN A 9 -11.21 -5.05 5.31
N PRO A 10 -10.82 -4.08 6.14
CA PRO A 10 -10.87 -2.70 5.74
C PRO A 10 -9.98 -2.49 4.51
N MET A 11 -10.48 -1.74 3.53
CA MET A 11 -9.63 -1.20 2.49
C MET A 11 -8.68 -0.20 3.14
N ALA A 12 -7.38 -0.40 3.02
CA ALA A 12 -6.37 0.42 3.66
C ALA A 12 -5.47 1.11 2.64
N GLY A 13 -5.08 2.33 2.94
CA GLY A 13 -4.19 3.13 2.12
C GLY A 13 -3.40 4.13 2.94
N VAL A 14 -2.34 4.64 2.37
CA VAL A 14 -1.57 5.76 2.91
C VAL A 14 -1.40 6.82 1.84
N ILE A 15 -1.49 8.08 2.23
CA ILE A 15 -1.17 9.22 1.37
C ILE A 15 0.24 9.69 1.73
N PHE A 16 1.08 9.84 0.72
CA PHE A 16 2.47 10.22 0.92
C PHE A 16 2.98 11.15 -0.17
N TRP A 17 4.08 11.81 0.10
CA TRP A 17 4.89 12.50 -0.90
C TRP A 17 6.36 12.08 -0.79
N THR A 18 7.11 12.29 -1.85
CA THR A 18 8.54 12.00 -1.91
C THR A 18 9.34 13.24 -2.26
N HIS A 19 10.54 13.36 -1.68
CA HIS A 19 11.50 14.39 -2.04
C HIS A 19 12.90 13.79 -2.02
N GLY A 20 13.52 13.68 -3.19
CA GLY A 20 14.80 12.99 -3.35
C GLY A 20 14.69 11.53 -2.88
N ASP A 21 15.44 11.19 -1.86
CA ASP A 21 15.48 9.84 -1.27
C ASP A 21 14.64 9.68 -0.01
N HIS A 22 13.77 10.65 0.28
CA HIS A 22 12.87 10.66 1.43
C HIS A 22 11.41 10.40 1.02
N ILE A 23 10.67 9.75 1.89
CA ILE A 23 9.22 9.58 1.81
C ILE A 23 8.57 10.05 3.10
N HIS A 24 7.50 10.82 2.98
CA HIS A 24 6.71 11.30 4.12
C HIS A 24 5.28 10.81 3.99
N ILE A 25 4.82 10.03 4.96
CA ILE A 25 3.43 9.59 5.06
C ILE A 25 2.63 10.73 5.69
N MET A 26 1.73 11.32 4.91
CA MET A 26 0.92 12.47 5.31
C MET A 26 -0.38 12.07 6.00
N ASP A 27 -0.99 11.00 5.53
CA ASP A 27 -2.28 10.54 6.02
C ASP A 27 -2.44 9.02 5.90
N GLU A 28 -3.39 8.47 6.64
CA GLU A 28 -3.77 7.06 6.67
C GLU A 28 -5.25 6.90 6.41
N ILE A 29 -5.63 5.90 5.63
CA ILE A 29 -7.01 5.61 5.26
C ILE A 29 -7.31 4.17 5.65
N GLU A 30 -8.38 3.95 6.40
CA GLU A 30 -8.99 2.64 6.63
C GLU A 30 -10.50 2.77 6.46
N LEU A 31 -11.04 2.16 5.42
CA LEU A 31 -12.46 2.19 5.10
C LEU A 31 -13.05 0.78 5.29
N PRO A 32 -13.89 0.57 6.30
CA PRO A 32 -14.58 -0.69 6.47
C PRO A 32 -15.59 -0.90 5.32
N ASN A 33 -15.76 -2.14 4.89
CA ASN A 33 -16.72 -2.51 3.83
C ASN A 33 -16.53 -1.77 2.50
N ALA A 34 -15.33 -1.28 2.23
CA ALA A 34 -15.03 -0.55 1.01
C ALA A 34 -14.40 -1.46 -0.05
N ASP A 35 -14.73 -1.20 -1.30
CA ASP A 35 -14.02 -1.70 -2.47
C ASP A 35 -13.08 -0.62 -3.04
N THR A 36 -12.39 -0.95 -4.11
CA THR A 36 -11.43 -0.03 -4.75
C THR A 36 -12.13 1.18 -5.37
N GLU A 37 -13.35 1.01 -5.91
CA GLU A 37 -14.12 2.13 -6.47
C GLU A 37 -14.46 3.15 -5.40
N TYR A 38 -14.95 2.68 -4.24
CA TYR A 38 -15.26 3.55 -3.11
C TYR A 38 -14.01 4.22 -2.53
N MET A 39 -12.90 3.48 -2.37
CA MET A 39 -11.62 4.04 -1.93
C MET A 39 -11.16 5.16 -2.85
N MET A 40 -11.22 4.97 -4.18
CA MET A 40 -10.78 5.98 -5.13
C MET A 40 -11.70 7.21 -5.17
N SER A 41 -13.01 7.01 -4.95
CA SER A 41 -13.95 8.13 -4.78
C SER A 41 -13.60 8.95 -3.52
N HIS A 42 -13.37 8.27 -2.39
CA HIS A 42 -12.97 8.91 -1.15
C HIS A 42 -11.66 9.70 -1.32
N VAL A 43 -10.64 9.10 -1.93
CA VAL A 43 -9.35 9.78 -2.21
C VAL A 43 -9.55 11.02 -3.06
N ARG A 44 -10.35 10.95 -4.13
CA ARG A 44 -10.63 12.10 -4.99
C ARG A 44 -11.33 13.22 -4.24
N ASP A 45 -12.28 12.90 -3.38
CA ASP A 45 -13.10 13.90 -2.68
C ASP A 45 -12.32 14.58 -1.54
N GLU A 46 -11.50 13.84 -0.81
CA GLU A 46 -10.72 14.35 0.33
C GLU A 46 -9.39 15.02 -0.07
N TYR A 47 -8.77 14.56 -1.17
CA TYR A 47 -7.45 15.04 -1.61
C TYR A 47 -7.52 15.76 -2.95
N LYS A 48 -8.31 16.83 -3.00
CA LYS A 48 -8.44 17.69 -4.17
C LYS A 48 -7.91 19.11 -3.92
N VAL A 49 -7.60 19.78 -5.00
CA VAL A 49 -7.23 21.20 -5.02
C VAL A 49 -8.03 21.89 -6.11
N THR A 50 -8.49 23.09 -5.84
CA THR A 50 -9.18 23.92 -6.84
C THR A 50 -8.22 25.00 -7.31
N LEU A 51 -7.93 25.03 -8.62
CA LEU A 51 -7.13 26.04 -9.28
C LEU A 51 -7.97 26.66 -10.41
N ASP A 52 -8.11 27.98 -10.39
CA ASP A 52 -8.90 28.72 -11.39
C ASP A 52 -10.32 28.18 -11.59
N GLY A 53 -10.97 27.73 -10.51
CA GLY A 53 -12.32 27.18 -10.52
C GLY A 53 -12.43 25.73 -11.03
N VAL A 54 -11.29 25.07 -11.34
CA VAL A 54 -11.24 23.66 -11.76
C VAL A 54 -10.71 22.83 -10.63
N GLU A 55 -11.38 21.70 -10.32
CA GLU A 55 -10.95 20.74 -9.33
C GLU A 55 -9.97 19.71 -9.94
N TYR A 56 -8.86 19.50 -9.26
CA TYR A 56 -7.83 18.52 -9.61
C TYR A 56 -7.59 17.57 -8.45
N SER A 57 -7.34 16.29 -8.75
CA SER A 57 -6.83 15.37 -7.74
C SER A 57 -5.39 15.76 -7.36
N ARG A 58 -5.09 15.71 -6.06
CA ARG A 58 -3.71 15.83 -5.55
C ARG A 58 -2.97 14.49 -5.53
N VAL A 59 -3.69 13.40 -5.77
CA VAL A 59 -3.15 12.04 -5.86
C VAL A 59 -3.11 11.66 -7.33
N GLU A 60 -1.93 11.48 -7.86
CA GLU A 60 -1.68 11.14 -9.27
C GLU A 60 -1.22 9.69 -9.41
N ASP A 61 -0.40 9.23 -8.49
CA ASP A 61 0.27 7.93 -8.56
C ASP A 61 -0.23 7.00 -7.45
N VAL A 62 -0.57 5.78 -7.81
CA VAL A 62 -1.04 4.75 -6.88
C VAL A 62 -0.17 3.50 -7.00
N TYR A 63 0.25 2.98 -5.86
CA TYR A 63 1.11 1.79 -5.72
C TYR A 63 0.32 0.65 -5.05
N PRO A 64 -0.56 -0.03 -5.78
CA PRO A 64 -1.44 -1.05 -5.22
C PRO A 64 -0.73 -2.39 -5.08
N ASP A 65 -1.42 -3.31 -4.41
CA ASP A 65 -1.14 -4.74 -4.46
C ASP A 65 -1.21 -5.24 -5.93
N ALA A 66 -0.21 -5.99 -6.37
CA ALA A 66 -0.16 -6.50 -7.74
C ALA A 66 -1.31 -7.46 -8.06
N SER A 67 -1.90 -8.13 -7.05
CA SER A 67 -3.07 -9.01 -7.24
C SER A 67 -4.32 -8.26 -7.70
N GLY A 68 -4.39 -6.94 -7.45
CA GLY A 68 -5.47 -6.07 -7.91
C GLY A 68 -5.58 -5.95 -9.44
N ASN A 69 -4.60 -6.46 -10.21
CA ASN A 69 -4.70 -6.57 -11.66
C ASN A 69 -5.59 -7.75 -12.11
N SER A 70 -5.86 -8.70 -11.23
CA SER A 70 -6.71 -9.85 -11.54
C SER A 70 -8.16 -9.41 -11.74
N ARG A 71 -8.81 -9.95 -12.77
CA ARG A 71 -10.25 -9.70 -12.97
C ARG A 71 -11.01 -10.39 -11.84
N SER A 72 -11.82 -9.65 -11.12
CA SER A 72 -12.75 -10.24 -10.17
C SER A 72 -13.93 -10.84 -10.92
N THR A 73 -14.16 -12.14 -10.76
CA THR A 73 -15.35 -12.81 -11.29
C THR A 73 -16.63 -12.38 -10.58
N THR A 74 -16.52 -11.75 -9.41
CA THR A 74 -17.64 -11.27 -8.60
C THR A 74 -17.93 -9.79 -8.80
N ALA A 75 -17.00 -9.02 -9.39
CA ALA A 75 -17.24 -7.61 -9.68
C ALA A 75 -18.14 -7.42 -10.90
N PRO A 76 -19.07 -6.46 -10.90
CA PRO A 76 -19.90 -6.13 -12.05
C PRO A 76 -19.01 -5.85 -13.28
N GLY A 77 -19.19 -6.65 -14.36
CA GLY A 77 -18.44 -6.51 -15.60
C GLY A 77 -17.00 -7.01 -15.58
N GLY A 78 -16.56 -7.78 -14.55
CA GLY A 78 -15.21 -8.39 -14.49
C GLY A 78 -14.07 -7.35 -14.45
N LYS A 79 -14.31 -6.18 -13.89
CA LYS A 79 -13.33 -5.09 -13.79
C LYS A 79 -12.31 -5.40 -12.68
N SER A 80 -11.05 -5.04 -12.91
CA SER A 80 -9.99 -5.16 -11.90
C SER A 80 -9.89 -3.91 -11.05
N ASP A 81 -9.22 -4.00 -9.89
CA ASP A 81 -8.91 -2.83 -9.06
C ASP A 81 -8.13 -1.78 -9.84
N PHE A 82 -7.20 -2.20 -10.70
CA PHE A 82 -6.46 -1.29 -11.56
C PHE A 82 -7.32 -0.53 -12.55
N TYR A 83 -8.46 -1.10 -12.96
CA TYR A 83 -9.43 -0.39 -13.78
C TYR A 83 -10.02 0.81 -13.03
N TYR A 84 -10.46 0.61 -11.78
CA TYR A 84 -11.05 1.69 -10.98
C TYR A 84 -10.04 2.79 -10.63
N ILE A 85 -8.79 2.42 -10.34
CA ILE A 85 -7.72 3.39 -10.10
C ILE A 85 -7.49 4.28 -11.33
N ARG A 86 -7.43 3.69 -12.52
CA ARG A 86 -7.27 4.44 -13.78
C ARG A 86 -8.50 5.29 -14.11
N GLN A 87 -9.71 4.80 -13.81
CA GLN A 87 -10.94 5.58 -13.98
C GLN A 87 -10.98 6.81 -13.07
N ALA A 88 -10.34 6.77 -11.93
CA ALA A 88 -10.17 7.93 -11.05
C ALA A 88 -9.12 8.93 -11.56
N GLY A 89 -8.47 8.66 -12.70
CA GLY A 89 -7.46 9.52 -13.31
C GLY A 89 -6.05 9.31 -12.77
N CYS A 90 -5.81 8.24 -11.99
CA CYS A 90 -4.51 7.95 -11.39
C CYS A 90 -3.68 6.98 -12.23
N HIS A 91 -2.36 7.12 -12.15
CA HIS A 91 -1.41 6.15 -12.68
C HIS A 91 -1.27 4.97 -11.71
N VAL A 92 -1.12 3.77 -12.27
CA VAL A 92 -0.92 2.54 -11.49
C VAL A 92 0.52 2.09 -11.61
N PHE A 93 1.23 2.02 -10.49
CA PHE A 93 2.59 1.52 -10.39
C PHE A 93 2.61 0.21 -9.59
N ALA A 94 2.62 -0.91 -10.31
CA ALA A 94 2.75 -2.24 -9.72
C ALA A 94 3.72 -3.08 -10.55
N LYS A 95 4.45 -3.96 -9.86
CA LYS A 95 5.27 -5.00 -10.52
C LYS A 95 4.36 -6.18 -10.89
N GLY A 96 4.86 -7.09 -11.72
CA GLY A 96 4.08 -8.26 -12.17
C GLY A 96 3.67 -9.23 -11.04
N ALA A 97 4.36 -9.15 -9.88
CA ALA A 97 4.04 -9.91 -8.69
C ALA A 97 4.34 -9.08 -7.44
N ASN A 98 3.63 -9.39 -6.34
CA ASN A 98 3.92 -8.79 -5.05
C ASN A 98 5.33 -9.12 -4.58
N PRO A 99 6.07 -8.15 -4.04
CA PRO A 99 7.31 -8.44 -3.35
C PRO A 99 7.06 -9.30 -2.11
N LEU A 100 8.05 -10.08 -1.71
CA LEU A 100 7.96 -10.83 -0.46
C LEU A 100 7.71 -9.87 0.72
N ILE A 101 6.88 -10.30 1.66
CA ILE A 101 6.56 -9.51 2.87
C ILE A 101 7.84 -9.05 3.55
N ARG A 102 8.80 -9.95 3.75
CA ARG A 102 10.10 -9.64 4.36
C ARG A 102 10.86 -8.53 3.61
N ASP A 103 10.78 -8.49 2.29
CA ASP A 103 11.49 -7.47 1.50
C ASP A 103 10.84 -6.10 1.65
N ARG A 104 9.51 -6.05 1.74
CA ARG A 104 8.76 -4.82 2.06
C ARG A 104 9.06 -4.32 3.47
N GLU A 105 9.03 -5.22 4.45
CA GLU A 105 9.37 -4.91 5.85
C GLU A 105 10.81 -4.39 5.97
N ASN A 106 11.77 -5.04 5.32
CA ASN A 106 13.16 -4.60 5.30
C ASN A 106 13.34 -3.23 4.65
N ALA A 107 12.60 -2.94 3.55
CA ALA A 107 12.65 -1.64 2.92
C ALA A 107 12.11 -0.53 3.83
N VAL A 108 10.96 -0.77 4.49
CA VAL A 108 10.37 0.18 5.45
C VAL A 108 11.30 0.41 6.64
N ASN A 109 11.80 -0.67 7.25
CA ASN A 109 12.71 -0.58 8.39
C ASN A 109 14.04 0.12 8.01
N GLY A 110 14.56 -0.15 6.83
CA GLY A 110 15.74 0.52 6.31
C GLY A 110 15.57 2.04 6.22
N LEU A 111 14.46 2.50 5.65
CA LEU A 111 14.17 3.94 5.56
C LEU A 111 13.91 4.57 6.93
N LEU A 112 13.18 3.88 7.83
CA LEU A 112 12.96 4.36 9.20
C LEU A 112 14.27 4.54 9.96
N ASN A 113 15.16 3.55 9.92
CA ASN A 113 16.44 3.57 10.62
C ASN A 113 17.38 4.67 10.13
N HIS A 114 17.26 5.07 8.87
CA HIS A 114 18.07 6.15 8.29
C HIS A 114 17.35 7.51 8.31
N GLY A 115 16.19 7.62 8.96
CA GLY A 115 15.40 8.86 9.00
C GLY A 115 14.84 9.32 7.66
N ARG A 116 14.79 8.42 6.66
CA ARG A 116 14.33 8.70 5.30
C ARG A 116 12.83 8.43 5.11
N LEU A 117 12.19 7.76 6.06
CA LEU A 117 10.74 7.63 6.15
C LEU A 117 10.28 8.36 7.40
N THR A 118 9.38 9.32 7.20
CA THR A 118 8.75 10.07 8.28
C THR A 118 7.24 9.92 8.22
N ILE A 119 6.58 10.00 9.36
CA ILE A 119 5.15 9.76 9.50
C ILE A 119 4.51 10.93 10.22
N SER A 120 3.50 11.54 9.60
CA SER A 120 2.71 12.62 10.18
C SER A 120 2.15 12.22 11.55
N PRO A 121 2.09 13.14 12.54
CA PRO A 121 1.42 12.90 13.81
C PRO A 121 -0.05 12.50 13.67
N LYS A 122 -0.72 12.81 12.56
CA LYS A 122 -2.10 12.40 12.26
C LYS A 122 -2.24 10.89 12.10
N CYS A 123 -1.23 10.21 11.54
CA CYS A 123 -1.24 8.77 11.29
C CYS A 123 -1.04 7.97 12.59
N LYS A 124 -2.04 8.02 13.47
CA LYS A 124 -1.96 7.42 14.81
C LYS A 124 -2.03 5.90 14.76
N LYS A 125 -2.87 5.35 13.86
CA LYS A 125 -3.03 3.90 13.69
C LYS A 125 -1.77 3.30 13.09
N LEU A 126 -1.27 3.84 11.97
CA LEU A 126 -0.04 3.36 11.34
C LEU A 126 1.13 3.35 12.32
N LYS A 127 1.32 4.44 13.07
CA LYS A 127 2.37 4.50 14.11
C LYS A 127 2.17 3.42 15.17
N SER A 128 0.95 3.25 15.68
CA SER A 128 0.63 2.21 16.66
C SER A 128 0.85 0.80 16.08
N TYR A 129 0.50 0.58 14.83
CA TYR A 129 0.65 -0.71 14.17
C TYR A 129 2.11 -1.06 13.93
N LEU A 130 2.93 -0.12 13.45
CA LEU A 130 4.37 -0.33 13.27
C LEU A 130 5.09 -0.67 14.58
N LEU A 131 4.65 -0.08 15.72
CA LEU A 131 5.22 -0.37 17.02
C LEU A 131 4.80 -1.74 17.59
N LYS A 132 3.61 -2.23 17.24
CA LYS A 132 3.02 -3.46 17.78
C LYS A 132 3.17 -4.66 16.85
N TYR A 133 3.37 -4.42 15.57
CA TYR A 133 3.44 -5.48 14.58
C TYR A 133 4.67 -6.34 14.80
N ASN A 134 4.43 -7.64 14.89
CA ASN A 134 5.48 -8.65 14.97
C ASN A 134 5.26 -9.69 13.87
N HIS A 135 6.27 -9.91 13.04
CA HIS A 135 6.23 -10.87 11.96
C HIS A 135 5.82 -12.28 12.41
N GLU A 136 6.27 -12.71 13.59
CA GLU A 136 5.94 -14.03 14.14
C GLU A 136 4.47 -14.18 14.54
N SER A 137 3.80 -13.08 14.87
CA SER A 137 2.41 -13.08 15.34
C SER A 137 1.39 -12.64 14.30
N LYS A 138 1.79 -12.43 13.04
CA LYS A 138 0.93 -11.93 11.95
C LYS A 138 -0.34 -12.77 11.66
N HIS A 139 -0.39 -14.00 12.12
CA HIS A 139 -1.55 -14.89 11.95
C HIS A 139 -2.64 -14.67 13.00
N LYS A 140 -2.38 -13.89 14.06
CA LYS A 140 -3.41 -13.53 15.04
C LYS A 140 -4.38 -12.53 14.42
N PRO A 141 -5.69 -12.60 14.73
CA PRO A 141 -6.72 -11.75 14.12
C PRO A 141 -6.44 -10.25 14.24
N ASP A 142 -5.97 -9.79 15.40
CA ASP A 142 -5.59 -8.40 15.66
C ASP A 142 -4.38 -7.96 14.83
N GLN A 143 -3.39 -8.82 14.66
CA GLN A 143 -2.21 -8.57 13.82
C GLN A 143 -2.56 -8.56 12.33
N LYS A 144 -3.52 -9.38 11.90
CA LYS A 144 -4.01 -9.40 10.53
C LYS A 144 -4.65 -8.06 10.15
N ALA A 145 -5.46 -7.48 11.04
CA ALA A 145 -6.04 -6.15 10.81
C ALA A 145 -4.96 -5.05 10.69
N MET A 146 -3.89 -5.12 11.50
CA MET A 146 -2.77 -4.18 11.44
C MET A 146 -1.98 -4.29 10.14
N SER A 147 -1.90 -5.49 9.54
CA SER A 147 -1.07 -5.73 8.36
C SER A 147 -1.47 -4.89 7.15
N HIS A 148 -2.75 -4.54 7.01
CA HIS A 148 -3.24 -3.81 5.84
C HIS A 148 -2.61 -2.43 5.67
N LEU A 149 -2.51 -1.60 6.74
CA LEU A 149 -1.83 -0.30 6.68
C LEU A 149 -0.31 -0.46 6.52
N ILE A 150 0.27 -1.47 7.16
CA ILE A 150 1.69 -1.80 7.01
C ILE A 150 2.01 -2.21 5.58
N ASP A 151 1.17 -3.07 4.98
CA ASP A 151 1.30 -3.48 3.59
C ASP A 151 1.11 -2.30 2.63
N ALA A 152 0.10 -1.45 2.86
CA ALA A 152 -0.14 -0.24 2.08
C ALA A 152 1.05 0.73 2.11
N THR A 153 1.80 0.78 3.22
CA THR A 153 3.06 1.53 3.32
C THR A 153 4.21 0.80 2.60
N GLY A 154 4.25 -0.52 2.71
CA GLY A 154 5.31 -1.35 2.15
C GLY A 154 5.38 -1.36 0.63
N TYR A 155 4.24 -1.31 -0.07
CA TYR A 155 4.21 -1.32 -1.54
C TYR A 155 4.93 -0.11 -2.16
N PRO A 156 4.57 1.16 -1.88
CA PRO A 156 5.27 2.32 -2.43
C PRO A 156 6.73 2.38 -1.98
N VAL A 157 7.02 2.07 -0.72
CA VAL A 157 8.39 2.07 -0.21
C VAL A 157 9.25 1.07 -0.96
N HIS A 158 8.81 -0.17 -1.13
CA HIS A 158 9.58 -1.17 -1.86
C HIS A 158 9.67 -0.87 -3.36
N TYR A 159 8.65 -0.25 -3.95
CA TYR A 159 8.67 0.13 -5.37
C TYR A 159 9.70 1.24 -5.63
N LEU A 160 9.68 2.29 -4.82
CA LEU A 160 10.51 3.48 -4.99
C LEU A 160 11.93 3.29 -4.45
N PHE A 161 12.09 2.51 -3.37
CA PHE A 161 13.35 2.28 -2.66
C PHE A 161 13.60 0.78 -2.47
N PRO A 162 13.80 0.01 -3.56
CA PRO A 162 13.99 -1.43 -3.46
C PRO A 162 15.26 -1.77 -2.69
N VAL A 163 15.18 -2.80 -1.85
CA VAL A 163 16.37 -3.36 -1.19
C VAL A 163 17.18 -4.10 -2.26
N ASN A 164 18.34 -3.59 -2.60
CA ASN A 164 19.28 -4.28 -3.47
C ASN A 164 19.88 -5.47 -2.70
N ARG A 165 19.49 -6.69 -3.05
CA ARG A 165 20.21 -7.88 -2.62
C ARG A 165 21.53 -7.94 -3.39
N PRO A 166 22.70 -8.08 -2.73
CA PRO A 166 23.91 -8.40 -3.47
C PRO A 166 23.66 -9.70 -4.25
N ALA A 167 24.05 -9.73 -5.53
CA ALA A 167 23.98 -10.94 -6.33
C ALA A 167 24.75 -12.03 -5.58
N THR A 168 24.08 -13.15 -5.30
CA THR A 168 24.76 -14.33 -4.74
C THR A 168 25.72 -14.82 -5.80
N VAL A 169 27.00 -14.54 -5.63
CA VAL A 169 28.05 -15.13 -6.47
C VAL A 169 28.05 -16.61 -6.11
N LEU A 170 27.43 -17.42 -6.96
CA LEU A 170 27.63 -18.86 -6.94
C LEU A 170 29.10 -19.10 -7.30
N ALA A 171 29.93 -19.33 -6.28
CA ALA A 171 31.26 -19.85 -6.47
C ALA A 171 31.11 -21.25 -7.08
N THR A 172 31.34 -21.34 -8.38
CA THR A 172 31.55 -22.63 -9.06
C THR A 172 32.89 -23.16 -8.54
N VAL A 173 32.79 -24.11 -7.59
CA VAL A 173 33.96 -24.92 -7.24
C VAL A 173 34.17 -25.86 -8.40
N GLY A 174 35.12 -25.53 -9.26
CA GLY A 174 35.63 -26.44 -10.29
C GLY A 174 36.37 -27.58 -9.64
N HIS A 175 36.00 -28.79 -10.03
CA HIS A 175 36.77 -30.01 -9.81
C HIS A 175 37.70 -30.23 -10.98
#